data_d61b0261ed56dfa020b30f5c634f4ac1
#
_entry.id   d61b0261ed56dfa020b30f5c634f4ac1
#
_cell.length_a   1.000
_cell.length_b   1.000
_cell.length_c   1.000
_cell.angle_alpha   90.00
_cell.angle_beta   90.00
_cell.angle_gamma   90.00
#
_symmetry.space_group_name_H-M   'P 1'
#
loop_
_entity.id
_entity.type
_entity.pdbx_description
1 polymer ?
#
loop_
_entity_poly.entity_id
_entity_poly.type
_entity_poly.pdbx_seq_one_letter_code
_entity_poly.pdbx_strand_id
1 'polypeptide(L)'
;MIDFTKLDYLKSGNERQQRAYNVLTKYRVLEKLEPYSPILAGTIPIGIDIESSDLDIICEVDLRFEEDFLDDIMFSRLIPFEVDVKVENMVVNGEKSIALNFMLEEFPIEIFGQNKPPIQQNAYRHMMAEYRILNEKGENFKQKIVELKKQGIKTEPAFGLLMELENPYEDLLKF
;
A
#
# COMPACT_ATOMS: atom_id res chain seq x y z
N MET A 1 12.09 -14.07 8.15
CA MET A 1 10.90 -13.61 7.37
C MET A 1 10.71 -12.13 7.66
N ILE A 2 10.44 -11.29 6.65
CA ILE A 2 10.21 -9.86 6.85
C ILE A 2 8.89 -9.68 7.60
N ASP A 3 8.88 -8.81 8.61
CA ASP A 3 7.69 -8.37 9.33
C ASP A 3 7.16 -7.08 8.65
N PHE A 4 6.19 -7.22 7.75
CA PHE A 4 5.60 -6.11 7.03
C PHE A 4 4.64 -5.26 7.87
N THR A 5 4.38 -5.62 9.12
CA THR A 5 3.60 -4.76 10.04
C THR A 5 4.42 -3.59 10.60
N LYS A 6 5.73 -3.57 10.33
CA LYS A 6 6.68 -2.54 10.73
C LYS A 6 7.42 -1.98 9.52
N LEU A 7 8.03 -0.82 9.66
CA LEU A 7 8.80 -0.18 8.58
C LEU A 7 10.30 -0.54 8.58
N ASP A 8 10.80 -1.28 9.57
CA ASP A 8 12.24 -1.48 9.75
C ASP A 8 12.94 -2.12 8.55
N TYR A 9 12.25 -2.98 7.80
CA TYR A 9 12.80 -3.64 6.62
C TYR A 9 13.15 -2.65 5.50
N LEU A 10 12.48 -1.50 5.43
CA LEU A 10 12.78 -0.46 4.43
C LEU A 10 14.15 0.18 4.64
N LYS A 11 14.67 0.20 5.88
CA LYS A 11 15.99 0.79 6.21
C LYS A 11 17.14 0.14 5.43
N SER A 12 17.04 -1.16 5.20
CA SER A 12 18.05 -1.97 4.49
C SER A 12 17.62 -2.35 3.08
N GLY A 13 16.52 -1.79 2.60
CA GLY A 13 15.99 -2.01 1.26
C GLY A 13 16.73 -1.23 0.18
N ASN A 14 16.14 -1.16 -1.02
CA ASN A 14 16.64 -0.34 -2.12
C ASN A 14 16.53 1.17 -1.79
N GLU A 15 17.11 2.03 -2.63
CA GLU A 15 17.13 3.47 -2.41
C GLU A 15 15.73 4.07 -2.24
N ARG A 16 14.74 3.62 -3.03
CA ARG A 16 13.36 4.12 -2.92
C ARG A 16 12.70 3.68 -1.62
N GLN A 17 12.93 2.44 -1.18
CA GLN A 17 12.46 1.95 0.12
C GLN A 17 13.07 2.76 1.28
N GLN A 18 14.37 3.07 1.20
CA GLN A 18 15.02 3.91 2.22
C GLN A 18 14.47 5.34 2.25
N ARG A 19 14.20 5.95 1.08
CA ARG A 19 13.54 7.26 1.01
C ARG A 19 12.11 7.20 1.56
N ALA A 20 11.33 6.16 1.21
CA ALA A 20 9.99 5.93 1.78
C ALA A 20 10.05 5.82 3.31
N TYR A 21 11.00 5.06 3.85
CA TYR A 21 11.23 4.99 5.29
C TYR A 21 11.45 6.37 5.92
N ASN A 22 12.32 7.19 5.30
CA ASN A 22 12.65 8.52 5.80
C ASN A 22 11.41 9.44 5.82
N VAL A 23 10.63 9.46 4.74
CA VAL A 23 9.40 10.27 4.65
C VAL A 23 8.37 9.80 5.68
N LEU A 24 8.05 8.49 5.72
CA LEU A 24 7.07 7.96 6.66
C LEU A 24 7.45 8.21 8.11
N THR A 25 8.74 8.13 8.45
CA THR A 25 9.25 8.40 9.80
C THR A 25 9.27 9.90 10.12
N LYS A 26 9.72 10.74 9.19
CA LYS A 26 9.76 12.20 9.37
C LYS A 26 8.39 12.77 9.70
N TYR A 27 7.36 12.33 9.00
CA TYR A 27 5.98 12.76 9.21
C TYR A 27 5.25 11.95 10.28
N ARG A 28 5.91 10.91 10.84
CA ARG A 28 5.35 10.00 11.86
C ARG A 28 4.03 9.36 11.42
N VAL A 29 3.96 8.95 10.15
CA VAL A 29 2.71 8.55 9.51
C VAL A 29 2.05 7.37 10.25
N LEU A 30 2.77 6.25 10.42
CA LEU A 30 2.19 5.07 11.07
C LEU A 30 1.91 5.31 12.56
N GLU A 31 2.73 6.15 13.22
CA GLU A 31 2.51 6.49 14.62
C GLU A 31 1.22 7.31 14.83
N LYS A 32 0.97 8.27 13.95
CA LYS A 32 -0.24 9.09 13.99
C LYS A 32 -1.51 8.32 13.63
N LEU A 33 -1.37 7.27 12.85
CA LEU A 33 -2.45 6.36 12.45
C LEU A 33 -2.56 5.14 13.39
N GLU A 34 -1.76 5.05 14.44
CA GLU A 34 -1.71 3.89 15.34
C GLU A 34 -3.08 3.39 15.81
N PRO A 35 -4.05 4.27 16.18
CA PRO A 35 -5.39 3.82 16.57
C PRO A 35 -6.13 3.00 15.50
N TYR A 36 -5.72 3.12 14.25
CA TYR A 36 -6.31 2.46 13.07
C TYR A 36 -5.48 1.28 12.56
N SER A 37 -4.51 0.80 13.36
CA SER A 37 -3.65 -0.36 13.04
C SER A 37 -2.98 -0.29 11.65
N PRO A 38 -2.28 0.80 11.30
CA PRO A 38 -1.80 1.05 9.94
C PRO A 38 -0.76 0.04 9.48
N ILE A 39 -0.84 -0.40 8.23
CA ILE A 39 0.19 -1.21 7.56
C ILE A 39 0.51 -0.57 6.20
N LEU A 40 1.80 -0.47 5.88
CA LEU A 40 2.24 -0.13 4.54
C LEU A 40 2.11 -1.35 3.63
N ALA A 41 1.27 -1.24 2.62
CA ALA A 41 1.02 -2.26 1.61
C ALA A 41 1.54 -1.82 0.23
N GLY A 42 1.12 -2.51 -0.82
CA GLY A 42 1.45 -2.16 -2.19
C GLY A 42 2.83 -2.64 -2.64
N THR A 43 3.39 -2.00 -3.64
CA THR A 43 4.52 -2.53 -4.41
C THR A 43 5.88 -2.08 -3.89
N ILE A 44 5.97 -0.95 -3.18
CA ILE A 44 7.21 -0.46 -2.58
C ILE A 44 7.74 -1.44 -1.52
N PRO A 45 6.92 -1.97 -0.57
CA PRO A 45 7.37 -2.95 0.40
C PRO A 45 8.09 -4.17 -0.18
N ILE A 46 7.63 -4.65 -1.31
CA ILE A 46 8.14 -5.87 -1.97
C ILE A 46 9.10 -5.60 -3.14
N GLY A 47 9.42 -4.30 -3.38
CA GLY A 47 10.45 -3.84 -4.31
C GLY A 47 10.13 -4.11 -5.79
N ILE A 48 8.86 -4.02 -6.18
CA ILE A 48 8.40 -4.05 -7.59
C ILE A 48 7.71 -2.74 -7.98
N ASP A 49 8.06 -1.67 -7.28
CA ASP A 49 7.59 -0.32 -7.55
C ASP A 49 8.15 0.24 -8.86
N ILE A 50 7.46 1.24 -9.39
CA ILE A 50 7.87 2.10 -10.48
C ILE A 50 7.83 3.55 -10.00
N GLU A 51 8.31 4.50 -10.80
CA GLU A 51 8.40 5.91 -10.38
C GLU A 51 7.06 6.50 -9.93
N SER A 52 5.97 6.08 -10.56
CA SER A 52 4.61 6.53 -10.21
C SER A 52 3.94 5.74 -9.07
N SER A 53 4.64 4.79 -8.45
CA SER A 53 4.08 4.01 -7.32
C SER A 53 3.93 4.90 -6.09
N ASP A 54 2.81 4.76 -5.42
CA ASP A 54 2.42 5.43 -4.18
C ASP A 54 2.83 4.64 -2.93
N LEU A 55 2.64 5.26 -1.79
CA LEU A 55 2.74 4.64 -0.48
C LEU A 55 1.31 4.36 0.03
N ASP A 56 0.89 3.11 -0.10
CA ASP A 56 -0.43 2.63 0.30
C ASP A 56 -0.45 2.29 1.79
N ILE A 57 -1.07 3.12 2.62
CA ILE A 57 -1.24 2.86 4.05
C ILE A 57 -2.67 2.39 4.29
N ILE A 58 -2.83 1.13 4.59
CA ILE A 58 -4.14 0.52 4.86
C ILE A 58 -4.45 0.52 6.35
N CYS A 59 -5.69 0.88 6.69
CA CYS A 59 -6.15 1.10 8.06
C CYS A 59 -7.44 0.33 8.34
N GLU A 60 -7.66 -0.07 9.60
CA GLU A 60 -8.95 -0.55 10.08
C GLU A 60 -9.77 0.66 10.56
N VAL A 61 -10.86 0.98 9.84
CA VAL A 61 -11.69 2.14 10.12
C VAL A 61 -13.16 1.72 10.17
N ASP A 62 -13.81 1.93 11.31
CA ASP A 62 -15.26 1.81 11.38
C ASP A 62 -15.90 3.03 10.75
N LEU A 63 -16.37 2.88 9.51
CA LEU A 63 -16.95 3.99 8.73
C LEU A 63 -18.29 4.51 9.25
N ARG A 64 -18.80 4.01 10.38
CA ARG A 64 -19.86 4.69 11.15
C ARG A 64 -19.32 5.94 11.86
N PHE A 65 -18.00 6.01 12.06
CA PHE A 65 -17.25 7.10 12.68
C PHE A 65 -16.25 7.73 11.70
N GLU A 66 -16.65 7.84 10.42
CA GLU A 66 -15.81 8.39 9.36
C GLU A 66 -15.32 9.81 9.66
N GLU A 67 -16.21 10.64 10.23
CA GLU A 67 -15.86 12.02 10.60
C GLU A 67 -14.76 12.05 11.66
N ASP A 68 -14.83 11.19 12.67
CA ASP A 68 -13.80 11.08 13.71
C ASP A 68 -12.45 10.68 13.11
N PHE A 69 -12.44 9.72 12.17
CA PHE A 69 -11.23 9.33 11.45
C PHE A 69 -10.60 10.46 10.65
N LEU A 70 -11.42 11.22 9.92
CA LEU A 70 -10.96 12.38 9.15
C LEU A 70 -10.42 13.47 10.07
N ASP A 71 -11.12 13.77 11.15
CA ASP A 71 -10.71 14.74 12.14
C ASP A 71 -9.38 14.34 12.80
N ASP A 72 -9.21 13.09 13.20
CA ASP A 72 -7.96 12.59 13.78
C ASP A 72 -6.78 12.77 12.82
N ILE A 73 -6.95 12.49 11.54
CA ILE A 73 -5.89 12.72 10.55
C ILE A 73 -5.55 14.21 10.42
N MET A 74 -6.55 15.07 10.34
CA MET A 74 -6.36 16.51 10.19
C MET A 74 -5.74 17.12 11.46
N PHE A 75 -6.23 16.78 12.65
CA PHE A 75 -5.73 17.30 13.93
C PHE A 75 -4.35 16.76 14.29
N SER A 76 -4.01 15.55 13.87
CA SER A 76 -2.67 14.97 14.08
C SER A 76 -1.56 15.71 13.35
N ARG A 77 -1.90 16.62 12.43
CA ARG A 77 -0.97 17.26 11.51
C ARG A 77 -0.11 16.25 10.73
N LEU A 78 -0.71 15.11 10.40
CA LEU A 78 -0.08 14.13 9.52
C LEU A 78 0.15 14.75 8.14
N ILE A 79 -0.84 15.47 7.67
CA ILE A 79 -0.81 16.15 6.38
C ILE A 79 -0.40 17.61 6.62
N PRO A 80 0.66 18.11 5.96
CA PRO A 80 1.03 19.52 6.03
C PRO A 80 -0.13 20.42 5.56
N PHE A 81 -0.26 21.59 6.17
CA PHE A 81 -1.40 22.47 5.96
C PHE A 81 -1.55 22.98 4.51
N GLU A 82 -0.44 23.04 3.78
CA GLU A 82 -0.40 23.52 2.38
C GLU A 82 -0.66 22.41 1.36
N VAL A 83 -0.88 21.17 1.80
CA VAL A 83 -1.05 20.01 0.92
C VAL A 83 -2.54 19.78 0.66
N ASP A 84 -2.90 19.73 -0.61
CA ASP A 84 -4.26 19.37 -1.03
C ASP A 84 -4.51 17.88 -0.76
N VAL A 85 -5.69 17.60 -0.19
CA VAL A 85 -6.13 16.24 0.12
C VAL A 85 -7.38 15.94 -0.68
N LYS A 86 -7.35 14.85 -1.42
CA LYS A 86 -8.53 14.30 -2.08
C LYS A 86 -9.10 13.18 -1.21
N VAL A 87 -10.34 13.33 -0.77
CA VAL A 87 -11.07 12.30 -0.02
C VAL A 87 -12.09 11.65 -0.93
N GLU A 88 -12.12 10.32 -0.96
CA GLU A 88 -13.04 9.54 -1.79
C GLU A 88 -13.70 8.44 -0.99
N ASN A 89 -15.03 8.40 -1.02
CA ASN A 89 -15.82 7.28 -0.50
C ASN A 89 -16.15 6.31 -1.64
N MET A 90 -15.93 5.04 -1.42
CA MET A 90 -16.13 4.01 -2.44
C MET A 90 -16.63 2.69 -1.84
N VAL A 91 -16.97 1.76 -2.72
CA VAL A 91 -17.25 0.37 -2.34
C VAL A 91 -16.23 -0.52 -3.04
N VAL A 92 -15.42 -1.23 -2.27
CA VAL A 92 -14.40 -2.16 -2.77
C VAL A 92 -14.76 -3.57 -2.30
N ASN A 93 -14.98 -4.47 -3.25
CA ASN A 93 -15.39 -5.87 -2.98
C ASN A 93 -16.63 -5.98 -2.06
N GLY A 94 -17.60 -5.08 -2.25
CA GLY A 94 -18.85 -5.04 -1.47
C GLY A 94 -18.72 -4.36 -0.11
N GLU A 95 -17.55 -3.90 0.29
CA GLU A 95 -17.28 -3.21 1.55
C GLU A 95 -17.11 -1.71 1.35
N LYS A 96 -17.77 -0.91 2.19
CA LYS A 96 -17.54 0.53 2.22
C LYS A 96 -16.10 0.82 2.57
N SER A 97 -15.53 1.79 1.89
CA SER A 97 -14.13 2.17 2.02
C SER A 97 -13.97 3.68 1.88
N ILE A 98 -12.94 4.22 2.49
CA ILE A 98 -12.52 5.61 2.33
C ILE A 98 -11.06 5.66 1.90
N ALA A 99 -10.73 6.56 0.98
CA ALA A 99 -9.35 6.83 0.58
C ALA A 99 -9.04 8.32 0.70
N LEU A 100 -7.88 8.63 1.29
CA LEU A 100 -7.31 9.97 1.34
C LEU A 100 -6.03 9.98 0.50
N ASN A 101 -6.00 10.79 -0.54
CA ASN A 101 -4.88 10.89 -1.46
C ASN A 101 -4.23 12.27 -1.34
N PHE A 102 -2.91 12.31 -1.13
CA PHE A 102 -2.13 13.55 -0.99
C PHE A 102 -0.65 13.30 -1.29
N MET A 103 0.14 14.37 -1.34
CA MET A 103 1.60 14.27 -1.54
C MET A 103 2.35 14.51 -0.24
N LEU A 104 3.34 13.67 0.05
CA LEU A 104 4.39 13.96 1.03
C LEU A 104 5.75 13.91 0.34
N GLU A 105 6.37 15.08 0.19
CA GLU A 105 7.61 15.24 -0.57
C GLU A 105 7.47 14.68 -2.00
N GLU A 106 8.24 13.66 -2.35
CA GLU A 106 8.22 13.03 -3.67
C GLU A 106 7.20 11.88 -3.80
N PHE A 107 6.55 11.48 -2.69
CA PHE A 107 5.66 10.32 -2.70
C PHE A 107 4.18 10.72 -2.73
N PRO A 108 3.42 10.19 -3.70
CA PRO A 108 1.98 10.08 -3.52
C PRO A 108 1.69 9.16 -2.33
N ILE A 109 0.77 9.57 -1.48
CA ILE A 109 0.30 8.80 -0.32
C ILE A 109 -1.17 8.48 -0.52
N GLU A 110 -1.53 7.22 -0.32
CA GLU A 110 -2.93 6.83 -0.11
C GLU A 110 -3.09 6.30 1.32
N ILE A 111 -4.00 6.89 2.08
CA ILE A 111 -4.50 6.28 3.32
C ILE A 111 -5.84 5.66 3.00
N PHE A 112 -5.93 4.33 3.10
CA PHE A 112 -7.11 3.57 2.74
C PHE A 112 -7.72 2.92 3.99
N GLY A 113 -9.00 3.21 4.26
CA GLY A 113 -9.72 2.70 5.41
C GLY A 113 -10.88 1.78 5.04
N GLN A 114 -10.94 0.62 5.70
CA GLN A 114 -12.07 -0.31 5.68
C GLN A 114 -12.38 -0.80 7.10
N ASN A 115 -13.63 -1.19 7.36
CA ASN A 115 -14.01 -1.83 8.63
C ASN A 115 -13.56 -3.30 8.67
N LYS A 116 -12.24 -3.50 8.57
CA LYS A 116 -11.60 -4.80 8.48
C LYS A 116 -10.13 -4.70 8.89
N PRO A 117 -9.60 -5.61 9.71
CA PRO A 117 -8.18 -5.64 10.05
C PRO A 117 -7.30 -5.58 8.81
N PRO A 118 -6.24 -4.74 8.76
CA PRO A 118 -5.40 -4.56 7.58
C PRO A 118 -4.84 -5.87 7.00
N ILE A 119 -4.45 -6.82 7.86
CA ILE A 119 -3.96 -8.14 7.41
C ILE A 119 -4.99 -8.98 6.66
N GLN A 120 -6.27 -8.64 6.76
CA GLN A 120 -7.38 -9.31 6.07
C GLN A 120 -7.82 -8.53 4.81
N GLN A 121 -7.36 -7.30 4.63
CA GLN A 121 -7.67 -6.50 3.45
C GLN A 121 -6.95 -7.06 2.22
N ASN A 122 -7.58 -6.95 1.05
CA ASN A 122 -7.03 -7.53 -0.18
C ASN A 122 -5.67 -6.93 -0.57
N ALA A 123 -5.44 -5.64 -0.31
CA ALA A 123 -4.15 -5.01 -0.58
C ALA A 123 -2.98 -5.72 0.15
N TYR A 124 -3.14 -6.03 1.45
CA TYR A 124 -2.14 -6.79 2.20
C TYR A 124 -2.01 -8.23 1.71
N ARG A 125 -3.14 -8.89 1.47
CA ARG A 125 -3.17 -10.30 1.03
C ARG A 125 -2.52 -10.47 -0.35
N HIS A 126 -2.79 -9.57 -1.30
CA HIS A 126 -2.11 -9.53 -2.60
C HIS A 126 -0.61 -9.32 -2.43
N MET A 127 -0.21 -8.28 -1.70
CA MET A 127 1.21 -8.01 -1.43
C MET A 127 1.93 -9.25 -0.86
N MET A 128 1.30 -9.97 0.07
CA MET A 128 1.90 -11.17 0.67
C MET A 128 1.99 -12.35 -0.29
N ALA A 129 0.98 -12.55 -1.14
CA ALA A 129 1.00 -13.56 -2.20
C ALA A 129 2.09 -13.23 -3.24
N GLU A 130 2.11 -12.00 -3.73
CA GLU A 130 3.12 -11.48 -4.65
C GLU A 130 4.54 -11.64 -4.09
N TYR A 131 4.75 -11.26 -2.83
CA TYR A 131 6.04 -11.42 -2.15
C TYR A 131 6.50 -12.89 -2.12
N ARG A 132 5.60 -13.84 -1.83
CA ARG A 132 5.92 -15.28 -1.86
C ARG A 132 6.31 -15.73 -3.25
N ILE A 133 5.53 -15.35 -4.27
CA ILE A 133 5.80 -15.68 -5.67
C ILE A 133 7.15 -15.10 -6.12
N LEU A 134 7.44 -13.85 -5.79
CA LEU A 134 8.71 -13.20 -6.13
C LEU A 134 9.90 -13.93 -5.51
N ASN A 135 9.80 -14.36 -4.25
CA ASN A 135 10.85 -15.15 -3.60
C ASN A 135 11.04 -16.53 -4.24
N GLU A 136 9.96 -17.17 -4.69
CA GLU A 136 10.01 -18.47 -5.36
C GLU A 136 10.59 -18.38 -6.78
N LYS A 137 10.12 -17.39 -7.56
CA LYS A 137 10.47 -17.22 -8.97
C LYS A 137 11.80 -16.49 -9.21
N GLY A 138 12.25 -15.71 -8.23
CA GLY A 138 13.55 -15.04 -8.23
C GLY A 138 13.61 -13.76 -9.07
N GLU A 139 14.84 -13.22 -9.15
CA GLU A 139 15.09 -11.85 -9.65
C GLU A 139 14.67 -11.62 -11.11
N ASN A 140 14.86 -12.60 -11.98
CA ASN A 140 14.45 -12.45 -13.41
C ASN A 140 12.94 -12.29 -13.56
N PHE A 141 12.16 -13.00 -12.76
CA PHE A 141 10.69 -12.85 -12.76
C PHE A 141 10.30 -11.47 -12.21
N LYS A 142 10.92 -11.02 -11.14
CA LYS A 142 10.74 -9.70 -10.55
C LYS A 142 10.98 -8.58 -11.57
N GLN A 143 12.08 -8.65 -12.33
CA GLN A 143 12.41 -7.68 -13.37
C GLN A 143 11.34 -7.62 -14.46
N LYS A 144 10.81 -8.77 -14.90
CA LYS A 144 9.72 -8.82 -15.88
C LYS A 144 8.44 -8.16 -15.36
N ILE A 145 8.08 -8.36 -14.09
CA ILE A 145 6.95 -7.67 -13.45
C ILE A 145 7.14 -6.16 -13.54
N VAL A 146 8.32 -5.65 -13.14
CA VAL A 146 8.62 -4.21 -13.18
C VAL A 146 8.56 -3.66 -14.62
N GLU A 147 9.07 -4.42 -15.60
CA GLU A 147 9.00 -4.03 -17.02
C GLU A 147 7.54 -3.92 -17.52
N LEU A 148 6.68 -4.87 -17.19
CA LEU A 148 5.25 -4.84 -17.52
C LEU A 148 4.57 -3.64 -16.84
N LYS A 149 4.88 -3.36 -15.60
CA LYS A 149 4.36 -2.18 -14.88
C LYS A 149 4.79 -0.87 -15.54
N LYS A 150 6.05 -0.75 -15.99
CA LYS A 150 6.54 0.41 -16.76
C LYS A 150 5.81 0.61 -18.09
N GLN A 151 5.24 -0.44 -18.65
CA GLN A 151 4.38 -0.39 -19.84
C GLN A 151 2.92 -0.02 -19.52
N GLY A 152 2.61 0.28 -18.24
CA GLY A 152 1.26 0.67 -17.79
C GLY A 152 0.36 -0.50 -17.38
N ILE A 153 0.91 -1.70 -17.28
CA ILE A 153 0.15 -2.87 -16.80
C ILE A 153 0.12 -2.84 -15.25
N LYS A 154 -1.06 -2.98 -14.66
CA LYS A 154 -1.21 -3.05 -13.20
C LYS A 154 -0.55 -4.31 -12.65
N THR A 155 -0.25 -4.30 -11.35
CA THR A 155 0.54 -5.34 -10.69
C THR A 155 -0.08 -6.72 -10.83
N GLU A 156 -1.32 -6.93 -10.41
CA GLU A 156 -1.99 -8.23 -10.47
C GLU A 156 -2.13 -8.75 -11.93
N PRO A 157 -2.54 -7.93 -12.92
CA PRO A 157 -2.48 -8.32 -14.33
C PRO A 157 -1.07 -8.68 -14.82
N ALA A 158 0.00 -8.03 -14.34
CA ALA A 158 1.36 -8.37 -14.70
C ALA A 158 1.75 -9.78 -14.21
N PHE A 159 1.41 -10.11 -12.96
CA PHE A 159 1.54 -11.48 -12.46
C PHE A 159 0.69 -12.46 -13.27
N GLY A 160 -0.56 -12.08 -13.57
CA GLY A 160 -1.47 -12.88 -14.38
C GLY A 160 -0.88 -13.26 -15.73
N LEU A 161 -0.30 -12.30 -16.44
CA LEU A 161 0.35 -12.53 -17.74
C LEU A 161 1.54 -13.51 -17.65
N LEU A 162 2.37 -13.38 -16.61
CA LEU A 162 3.56 -14.24 -16.48
C LEU A 162 3.27 -15.62 -15.89
N MET A 163 2.13 -15.79 -15.23
CA MET A 163 1.72 -17.03 -14.58
C MET A 163 0.52 -17.70 -15.24
N GLU A 164 0.00 -17.11 -16.33
CA GLU A 164 -1.15 -17.62 -17.08
C GLU A 164 -2.41 -17.76 -16.19
N LEU A 165 -2.68 -16.76 -15.32
CA LEU A 165 -3.85 -16.73 -14.47
C LEU A 165 -5.05 -16.17 -15.24
N GLU A 166 -6.22 -16.80 -15.09
CA GLU A 166 -7.46 -16.34 -15.76
C GLU A 166 -8.04 -15.09 -15.08
N ASN A 167 -8.08 -15.09 -13.74
CA ASN A 167 -8.51 -13.95 -12.94
C ASN A 167 -7.44 -13.58 -11.91
N PRO A 168 -6.44 -12.73 -12.29
CA PRO A 168 -5.30 -12.43 -11.44
C PRO A 168 -5.66 -11.92 -10.04
N TYR A 169 -6.72 -11.10 -9.92
CA TYR A 169 -7.16 -10.54 -8.63
C TYR A 169 -7.70 -11.59 -7.67
N GLU A 170 -8.32 -12.66 -8.17
CA GLU A 170 -8.82 -13.75 -7.34
C GLU A 170 -7.79 -14.87 -7.17
N ASP A 171 -7.10 -15.17 -8.26
CA ASP A 171 -6.19 -16.32 -8.30
C ASP A 171 -4.95 -16.07 -7.44
N LEU A 172 -4.42 -14.83 -7.41
CA LEU A 172 -3.30 -14.48 -6.53
C LEU A 172 -3.61 -14.68 -5.04
N LEU A 173 -4.86 -14.50 -4.62
CA LEU A 173 -5.26 -14.71 -3.23
C LEU A 173 -5.24 -16.19 -2.78
N LYS A 174 -5.00 -17.13 -3.71
CA LYS A 174 -4.88 -18.57 -3.44
C LYS A 174 -3.44 -19.01 -3.15
N PHE A 175 -2.44 -18.13 -3.40
CA PHE A 175 -1.03 -18.32 -3.10
C PHE A 175 -0.73 -17.82 -1.68
#